data_c331a26951a3a938b1b09fceba9e1efe
#
_entry.id   c331a26951a3a938b1b09fceba9e1efe
#
_cell.length_a   1.000
_cell.length_b   1.000
_cell.length_c   1.000
_cell.angle_alpha   90.00
_cell.angle_beta   90.00
_cell.angle_gamma   90.00
#
_symmetry.space_group_name_H-M   'P 1'
#
loop_
_entity.id
_entity.type
_entity.pdbx_description
1 polymer ?
#
loop_
_entity_poly.entity_id
_entity_poly.type
_entity_poly.pdbx_seq_one_letter_code
_entity_poly.pdbx_strand_id
1 'polypeptide(L)'
;MDKKRVELSVHTNMGNTGSVNDTGNYINAAMRDWQPAIAITDTECVQAFPEAFKCVDTCGGIKLIYGCELYYGYAPHYDKRNPFYILAKNKTGLKELYKLISNSPKIFSLDEVDRKNLILGISIQGELIQKIIEGADDKELGKIIERFDYVLLNPIEYFGWYTKIKDESQAKEITKRIIDVCEKNNVLPIASDEAYFVFSDDGECRRILLDYMGVENCDEQPNLYFRKTDEMLAEFEYLGKEKAYEIVVTNSNLVADMIDDTFVSKVEGLGYTKAQVLDWFVRVSTK
;
A
#
# COMPACT_ATOMS: atom_id res chain seq x y z
N MET A 1 -25.11 -8.84 0.68
CA MET A 1 -23.86 -8.98 1.45
C MET A 1 -23.31 -7.58 1.65
N ASP A 2 -22.82 -7.29 2.84
CA ASP A 2 -22.20 -5.99 3.09
C ASP A 2 -20.91 -5.89 2.27
N LYS A 3 -20.64 -4.67 1.76
CA LYS A 3 -19.44 -4.40 0.95
C LYS A 3 -18.20 -4.64 1.82
N LYS A 4 -17.18 -5.30 1.29
CA LYS A 4 -15.92 -5.58 1.98
C LYS A 4 -14.86 -4.53 1.59
N ARG A 5 -13.82 -4.39 2.42
CA ARG A 5 -12.69 -3.49 2.18
C ARG A 5 -11.87 -3.91 0.97
N VAL A 6 -11.03 -3.02 0.50
CA VAL A 6 -9.95 -3.31 -0.44
C VAL A 6 -8.63 -3.01 0.25
N GLU A 7 -7.69 -3.97 0.28
CA GLU A 7 -6.33 -3.68 0.73
C GLU A 7 -5.52 -3.05 -0.41
N LEU A 8 -4.97 -1.87 -0.15
CA LEU A 8 -4.25 -1.06 -1.13
C LEU A 8 -2.72 -1.09 -0.96
N SER A 9 -2.23 -1.82 0.05
CA SER A 9 -0.79 -1.94 0.32
C SER A 9 -0.44 -3.36 0.76
N VAL A 10 0.05 -4.17 -0.19
CA VAL A 10 0.49 -5.55 0.05
C VAL A 10 1.91 -5.71 -0.45
N HIS A 11 2.78 -6.24 0.41
CA HIS A 11 4.17 -6.59 0.11
C HIS A 11 4.32 -8.11 0.03
N THR A 12 4.81 -8.60 -1.11
CA THR A 12 5.01 -10.02 -1.36
C THR A 12 6.47 -10.44 -1.13
N ASN A 13 6.72 -11.73 -1.08
CA ASN A 13 8.07 -12.29 -1.00
C ASN A 13 8.92 -12.05 -2.27
N MET A 14 8.32 -11.51 -3.33
CA MET A 14 9.04 -11.05 -4.53
C MET A 14 9.68 -9.65 -4.32
N GLY A 15 9.20 -8.89 -3.32
CA GLY A 15 9.82 -7.65 -2.85
C GLY A 15 11.02 -7.90 -1.94
N ASN A 16 11.88 -6.91 -1.80
CA ASN A 16 13.09 -7.00 -0.95
C ASN A 16 12.88 -6.36 0.44
N THR A 17 11.69 -6.52 1.03
CA THR A 17 11.29 -5.84 2.27
C THR A 17 10.95 -6.77 3.43
N GLY A 18 11.29 -8.05 3.31
CA GLY A 18 11.08 -9.02 4.38
C GLY A 18 9.64 -9.54 4.48
N SER A 19 8.87 -9.51 3.40
CA SER A 19 7.60 -10.22 3.33
C SER A 19 7.83 -11.73 3.15
N VAL A 20 6.98 -12.56 3.76
CA VAL A 20 7.16 -14.02 3.79
C VAL A 20 6.20 -14.77 2.87
N ASN A 21 5.11 -14.16 2.43
CA ASN A 21 4.07 -14.84 1.64
C ASN A 21 4.13 -14.45 0.17
N ASP A 22 3.76 -15.41 -0.69
CA ASP A 22 3.61 -15.20 -2.11
C ASP A 22 2.30 -14.48 -2.47
N THR A 23 2.20 -14.03 -3.69
CA THR A 23 1.05 -13.30 -4.24
C THR A 23 -0.25 -14.12 -4.15
N GLY A 24 -0.16 -15.44 -4.39
CA GLY A 24 -1.32 -16.34 -4.35
C GLY A 24 -1.93 -16.43 -2.95
N ASN A 25 -1.10 -16.40 -1.91
CA ASN A 25 -1.55 -16.42 -0.51
C ASN A 25 -2.40 -15.17 -0.20
N TYR A 26 -1.95 -13.98 -0.59
CA TYR A 26 -2.70 -12.73 -0.40
C TYR A 26 -4.00 -12.69 -1.20
N ILE A 27 -3.96 -13.06 -2.48
CA ILE A 27 -5.16 -13.09 -3.33
C ILE A 27 -6.19 -14.07 -2.76
N ASN A 28 -5.76 -15.25 -2.31
CA ASN A 28 -6.65 -16.23 -1.66
C ASN A 28 -7.22 -15.70 -0.34
N ALA A 29 -6.44 -14.97 0.47
CA ALA A 29 -6.93 -14.36 1.71
C ALA A 29 -7.99 -13.29 1.42
N ALA A 30 -7.76 -12.41 0.45
CA ALA A 30 -8.73 -11.41 0.00
C ALA A 30 -10.03 -12.05 -0.51
N MET A 31 -9.92 -13.10 -1.33
CA MET A 31 -11.09 -13.84 -1.84
C MET A 31 -11.89 -14.52 -0.73
N ARG A 32 -11.23 -15.07 0.28
CA ARG A 32 -11.90 -15.68 1.46
C ARG A 32 -12.68 -14.67 2.28
N ASP A 33 -12.23 -13.41 2.31
CA ASP A 33 -12.95 -12.28 2.95
C ASP A 33 -13.97 -11.62 1.99
N TRP A 34 -14.09 -12.10 0.74
CA TRP A 34 -14.95 -11.51 -0.28
C TRP A 34 -14.57 -10.06 -0.64
N GLN A 35 -13.30 -9.70 -0.52
CA GLN A 35 -12.82 -8.40 -0.97
C GLN A 35 -12.97 -8.29 -2.49
N PRO A 36 -13.48 -7.16 -3.02
CA PRO A 36 -13.71 -7.01 -4.46
C PRO A 36 -12.43 -6.79 -5.25
N ALA A 37 -11.38 -6.30 -4.59
CA ALA A 37 -10.09 -6.01 -5.20
C ALA A 37 -8.95 -6.14 -4.19
N ILE A 38 -7.72 -6.26 -4.70
CA ILE A 38 -6.47 -6.23 -3.94
C ILE A 38 -5.39 -5.53 -4.74
N ALA A 39 -4.58 -4.68 -4.09
CA ALA A 39 -3.40 -4.08 -4.71
C ALA A 39 -2.13 -4.84 -4.33
N ILE A 40 -1.26 -5.08 -5.30
CA ILE A 40 0.10 -5.57 -5.09
C ILE A 40 1.05 -4.39 -5.26
N THR A 41 1.79 -4.06 -4.19
CA THR A 41 2.53 -2.80 -4.08
C THR A 41 3.93 -3.01 -3.50
N ASP A 42 4.64 -4.01 -3.97
CA ASP A 42 6.02 -4.27 -3.56
C ASP A 42 6.89 -3.01 -3.71
N THR A 43 7.85 -2.85 -2.80
CA THR A 43 8.73 -1.69 -2.76
C THR A 43 9.74 -1.73 -3.90
N GLU A 44 9.75 -0.68 -4.72
CA GLU A 44 10.67 -0.45 -5.85
C GLU A 44 10.72 -1.60 -6.87
N CYS A 45 9.72 -2.47 -6.91
CA CYS A 45 9.69 -3.59 -7.84
C CYS A 45 8.27 -4.01 -8.27
N VAL A 46 8.20 -4.81 -9.33
CA VAL A 46 6.94 -5.32 -9.93
C VAL A 46 7.04 -6.81 -10.29
N GLN A 47 7.99 -7.53 -9.70
CA GLN A 47 8.23 -8.94 -10.01
C GLN A 47 7.02 -9.83 -9.70
N ALA A 48 6.19 -9.45 -8.74
CA ALA A 48 4.97 -10.18 -8.36
C ALA A 48 3.84 -10.10 -9.40
N PHE A 49 3.84 -9.14 -10.32
CA PHE A 49 2.71 -8.90 -11.22
C PHE A 49 2.35 -10.07 -12.14
N PRO A 50 3.30 -10.81 -12.75
CA PRO A 50 2.96 -11.97 -13.59
C PRO A 50 2.30 -13.10 -12.82
N GLU A 51 2.74 -13.34 -11.58
CA GLU A 51 2.18 -14.35 -10.70
C GLU A 51 0.78 -13.93 -10.21
N ALA A 52 0.63 -12.67 -9.77
CA ALA A 52 -0.65 -12.10 -9.39
C ALA A 52 -1.68 -12.21 -10.53
N PHE A 53 -1.28 -11.81 -11.73
CA PHE A 53 -2.14 -11.92 -12.91
C PHE A 53 -2.57 -13.38 -13.17
N LYS A 54 -1.60 -14.32 -13.15
CA LYS A 54 -1.88 -15.74 -13.37
C LYS A 54 -2.85 -16.29 -12.30
N CYS A 55 -2.69 -15.88 -11.05
CA CYS A 55 -3.56 -16.29 -9.96
C CYS A 55 -5.00 -15.78 -10.19
N VAL A 56 -5.18 -14.50 -10.48
CA VAL A 56 -6.50 -13.89 -10.73
C VAL A 56 -7.13 -14.44 -12.01
N ASP A 57 -6.38 -14.65 -13.08
CA ASP A 57 -6.86 -15.25 -14.34
C ASP A 57 -7.37 -16.69 -14.12
N THR A 58 -6.77 -17.43 -13.20
CA THR A 58 -7.15 -18.81 -12.87
C THR A 58 -8.34 -18.87 -11.90
N CYS A 59 -8.33 -18.06 -10.84
CA CYS A 59 -9.35 -18.11 -9.79
C CYS A 59 -10.59 -17.29 -10.16
N GLY A 60 -10.43 -16.17 -10.87
CA GLY A 60 -11.49 -15.21 -11.17
C GLY A 60 -12.02 -14.49 -9.90
N GLY A 61 -12.97 -13.61 -10.11
CA GLY A 61 -13.81 -13.06 -9.02
C GLY A 61 -13.19 -11.97 -8.16
N ILE A 62 -11.93 -11.59 -8.35
CA ILE A 62 -11.28 -10.46 -7.66
C ILE A 62 -10.56 -9.56 -8.66
N LYS A 63 -10.63 -8.25 -8.47
CA LYS A 63 -9.91 -7.26 -9.25
C LYS A 63 -8.49 -7.11 -8.76
N LEU A 64 -7.50 -7.27 -9.65
CA LEU A 64 -6.10 -7.01 -9.36
C LEU A 64 -5.75 -5.56 -9.66
N ILE A 65 -5.20 -4.86 -8.67
CA ILE A 65 -4.68 -3.51 -8.78
C ILE A 65 -3.16 -3.59 -8.83
N TYR A 66 -2.56 -3.02 -9.88
CA TYR A 66 -1.12 -2.94 -10.05
C TYR A 66 -0.58 -1.66 -9.43
N GLY A 67 0.28 -1.79 -8.46
CA GLY A 67 0.88 -0.67 -7.75
C GLY A 67 2.34 -0.91 -7.36
N CYS A 68 2.95 0.10 -6.79
CA CYS A 68 4.30 0.01 -6.26
C CYS A 68 4.49 1.03 -5.16
N GLU A 69 5.23 0.67 -4.12
CA GLU A 69 5.76 1.63 -3.16
C GLU A 69 7.08 2.20 -3.69
N LEU A 70 7.18 3.51 -3.72
CA LEU A 70 8.37 4.25 -4.12
C LEU A 70 8.72 5.30 -3.06
N TYR A 71 9.81 6.01 -3.25
CA TYR A 71 10.25 7.04 -2.32
C TYR A 71 10.33 8.41 -2.98
N TYR A 72 9.89 9.44 -2.27
CA TYR A 72 9.98 10.83 -2.71
C TYR A 72 10.70 11.70 -1.68
N GLY A 73 11.11 12.89 -2.10
CA GLY A 73 11.70 13.91 -1.25
C GLY A 73 13.09 14.32 -1.67
N TYR A 74 13.66 15.23 -0.91
CA TYR A 74 15.02 15.75 -1.12
C TYR A 74 15.89 15.27 0.04
N ALA A 75 16.49 14.11 -0.07
CA ALA A 75 17.41 13.65 0.96
C ALA A 75 18.67 13.04 0.36
N PRO A 76 19.86 13.57 0.67
CA PRO A 76 21.12 12.93 0.33
C PRO A 76 21.39 11.64 1.13
N HIS A 77 20.52 11.30 2.10
CA HIS A 77 20.65 10.15 2.98
C HIS A 77 19.45 9.21 2.84
N TYR A 78 19.73 7.93 2.66
CA TYR A 78 18.76 6.85 2.50
C TYR A 78 17.76 6.70 3.67
N ASP A 79 18.12 7.14 4.85
CA ASP A 79 17.35 7.07 6.11
C ASP A 79 16.24 8.14 6.26
N LYS A 80 16.10 9.05 5.27
CA LYS A 80 15.06 10.10 5.24
C LYS A 80 14.18 10.04 4.00
N ARG A 81 13.99 8.86 3.43
CA ARG A 81 13.10 8.64 2.29
C ARG A 81 11.65 8.55 2.76
N ASN A 82 10.75 9.27 2.09
CA ASN A 82 9.33 9.23 2.38
C ASN A 82 8.65 8.24 1.45
N PRO A 83 8.07 7.15 1.97
CA PRO A 83 7.35 6.19 1.14
C PRO A 83 6.06 6.80 0.59
N PHE A 84 5.74 6.47 -0.64
CA PHE A 84 4.46 6.76 -1.27
C PHE A 84 4.06 5.63 -2.21
N TYR A 85 2.77 5.50 -2.42
CA TYR A 85 2.18 4.44 -3.23
C TYR A 85 1.71 4.98 -4.56
N ILE A 86 1.97 4.24 -5.63
CA ILE A 86 1.45 4.53 -6.96
C ILE A 86 0.59 3.35 -7.41
N LEU A 87 -0.64 3.64 -7.82
CA LEU A 87 -1.54 2.65 -8.41
C LEU A 87 -1.83 3.03 -9.87
N ALA A 88 -1.78 2.05 -10.76
CA ALA A 88 -2.09 2.25 -12.17
C ALA A 88 -3.60 2.25 -12.41
N LYS A 89 -4.17 3.35 -12.95
CA LYS A 89 -5.60 3.44 -13.30
C LYS A 89 -5.96 2.56 -14.50
N ASN A 90 -5.02 2.42 -15.45
CA ASN A 90 -5.25 1.77 -16.74
C ASN A 90 -3.92 1.31 -17.36
N LYS A 91 -3.97 0.76 -18.58
CA LYS A 91 -2.78 0.30 -19.32
C LYS A 91 -1.73 1.38 -19.53
N THR A 92 -2.13 2.62 -19.73
CA THR A 92 -1.19 3.74 -19.88
C THR A 92 -0.47 3.99 -18.56
N GLY A 93 -1.21 4.02 -17.44
CA GLY A 93 -0.64 4.14 -16.09
C GLY A 93 0.33 3.00 -15.76
N LEU A 94 0.01 1.75 -16.17
CA LEU A 94 0.94 0.62 -15.98
C LEU A 94 2.26 0.82 -16.72
N LYS A 95 2.22 1.35 -17.96
CA LYS A 95 3.44 1.66 -18.71
C LYS A 95 4.24 2.78 -18.06
N GLU A 96 3.58 3.77 -17.50
CA GLU A 96 4.20 4.85 -16.75
C GLU A 96 4.84 4.33 -15.47
N LEU A 97 4.15 3.46 -14.74
CA LEU A 97 4.69 2.79 -13.56
C LEU A 97 5.98 2.01 -13.87
N TYR A 98 6.01 1.25 -14.96
CA TYR A 98 7.22 0.54 -15.40
C TYR A 98 8.37 1.48 -15.74
N LYS A 99 8.10 2.64 -16.33
CA LYS A 99 9.15 3.65 -16.61
C LYS A 99 9.70 4.23 -15.30
N LEU A 100 8.85 4.52 -14.32
CA LEU A 100 9.28 5.03 -13.03
C LEU A 100 10.19 4.01 -12.34
N ILE A 101 9.79 2.76 -12.26
CA ILE A 101 10.57 1.69 -11.63
C ILE A 101 11.89 1.42 -12.36
N SER A 102 11.90 1.48 -13.70
CA SER A 102 13.14 1.30 -14.48
C SER A 102 14.20 2.37 -14.19
N ASN A 103 13.81 3.47 -13.58
CA ASN A 103 14.72 4.54 -13.12
C ASN A 103 15.04 4.44 -11.61
N SER A 104 14.50 3.44 -10.90
CA SER A 104 14.80 3.17 -9.49
C SER A 104 16.24 2.58 -9.35
N PRO A 105 16.97 2.81 -8.26
CA PRO A 105 16.55 3.56 -7.07
C PRO A 105 16.73 5.07 -7.24
N LYS A 106 15.65 5.77 -7.48
CA LYS A 106 15.61 7.23 -7.57
C LYS A 106 14.64 7.76 -6.51
N ILE A 107 15.04 8.81 -5.82
CA ILE A 107 14.11 9.62 -5.03
C ILE A 107 13.38 10.55 -6.00
N PHE A 108 12.06 10.38 -6.13
CA PHE A 108 11.27 11.13 -7.09
C PHE A 108 10.88 12.51 -6.55
N SER A 109 10.83 13.50 -7.43
CA SER A 109 9.97 14.66 -7.23
C SER A 109 8.54 14.23 -7.60
N LEU A 110 7.56 14.49 -6.74
CA LEU A 110 6.16 14.18 -7.06
C LEU A 110 5.66 14.94 -8.31
N ASP A 111 6.30 16.04 -8.66
CA ASP A 111 6.00 16.81 -9.89
C ASP A 111 6.41 16.08 -11.17
N GLU A 112 7.29 15.07 -11.08
CA GLU A 112 7.68 14.22 -12.20
C GLU A 112 6.69 13.11 -12.50
N VAL A 113 5.69 12.89 -11.62
CA VAL A 113 4.71 11.81 -11.75
C VAL A 113 3.46 12.32 -12.48
N ASP A 114 3.17 11.75 -13.65
CA ASP A 114 1.94 12.06 -14.39
C ASP A 114 0.71 11.45 -13.69
N ARG A 115 -0.07 12.27 -13.01
CA ARG A 115 -1.25 11.90 -12.24
C ARG A 115 -2.48 11.55 -13.10
N LYS A 116 -2.44 11.77 -14.41
CA LYS A 116 -3.61 11.51 -15.28
C LYS A 116 -4.02 10.03 -15.25
N ASN A 117 -3.04 9.14 -15.30
CA ASN A 117 -3.24 7.69 -15.38
C ASN A 117 -2.78 6.93 -14.13
N LEU A 118 -2.35 7.66 -13.10
CA LEU A 118 -1.85 7.14 -11.83
C LEU A 118 -2.67 7.70 -10.67
N ILE A 119 -2.75 6.94 -9.58
CA ILE A 119 -3.31 7.34 -8.29
C ILE A 119 -2.14 7.32 -7.30
N LEU A 120 -2.02 8.36 -6.48
CA LEU A 120 -0.95 8.50 -5.52
C LEU A 120 -1.49 8.42 -4.10
N GLY A 121 -0.85 7.61 -3.28
CA GLY A 121 -1.12 7.50 -1.86
C GLY A 121 0.09 7.78 -1.02
N ILE A 122 -0.11 8.19 0.23
CA ILE A 122 0.94 8.33 1.23
C ILE A 122 0.55 7.57 2.50
N SER A 123 1.52 6.96 3.18
CA SER A 123 1.29 6.40 4.51
C SER A 123 1.42 7.48 5.59
N ILE A 124 0.64 7.33 6.66
CA ILE A 124 0.81 8.13 7.87
C ILE A 124 2.21 7.93 8.47
N GLN A 125 2.83 6.78 8.28
CA GLN A 125 4.14 6.38 8.83
C GLN A 125 5.35 6.97 8.07
N GLY A 126 5.21 8.02 7.35
CA GLY A 126 6.29 8.69 6.65
C GLY A 126 6.44 10.15 7.09
N GLU A 127 6.43 11.04 6.10
CA GLU A 127 6.55 12.48 6.30
C GLU A 127 5.49 13.04 7.26
N LEU A 128 4.25 12.52 7.20
CA LEU A 128 3.15 13.03 8.00
C LEU A 128 3.42 12.89 9.50
N ILE A 129 3.80 11.71 9.97
CA ILE A 129 4.05 11.49 11.40
C ILE A 129 5.29 12.25 11.87
N GLN A 130 6.32 12.37 11.04
CA GLN A 130 7.51 13.15 11.38
C GLN A 130 7.16 14.64 11.56
N LYS A 131 6.36 15.19 10.65
CA LYS A 131 5.90 16.59 10.74
C LYS A 131 5.03 16.83 11.97
N ILE A 132 4.19 15.88 12.35
CA ILE A 132 3.40 15.97 13.59
C ILE A 132 4.31 16.00 14.83
N ILE A 133 5.32 15.14 14.87
CA ILE A 133 6.30 15.10 15.98
C ILE A 133 7.10 16.42 16.04
N GLU A 134 7.40 17.03 14.90
CA GLU A 134 8.05 18.34 14.79
C GLU A 134 7.14 19.51 15.18
N GLY A 135 5.84 19.26 15.40
CA GLY A 135 4.87 20.29 15.85
C GLY A 135 4.17 21.01 14.69
N ALA A 136 4.15 20.44 13.49
CA ALA A 136 3.47 21.02 12.34
C ALA A 136 1.99 21.30 12.62
N ASP A 137 1.48 22.40 12.10
CA ASP A 137 0.07 22.76 12.16
C ASP A 137 -0.74 22.05 11.05
N ASP A 138 -2.08 22.14 11.10
CA ASP A 138 -2.97 21.48 10.13
C ASP A 138 -2.79 22.05 8.71
N LYS A 139 -2.36 23.29 8.57
CA LYS A 139 -2.11 23.92 7.28
C LYS A 139 -0.86 23.35 6.61
N GLU A 140 0.18 23.09 7.40
CA GLU A 140 1.42 22.46 6.92
C GLU A 140 1.16 21.01 6.52
N LEU A 141 0.41 20.25 7.33
CA LEU A 141 -0.02 18.88 7.01
C LEU A 141 -0.91 18.85 5.76
N GLY A 142 -1.83 19.80 5.63
CA GLY A 142 -2.69 19.94 4.45
C GLY A 142 -1.90 20.09 3.16
N LYS A 143 -0.83 20.89 3.13
CA LYS A 143 0.04 21.06 1.97
C LYS A 143 0.78 19.77 1.55
N ILE A 144 1.02 18.86 2.48
CA ILE A 144 1.59 17.56 2.17
C ILE A 144 0.49 16.67 1.58
N ILE A 145 -0.65 16.59 2.29
CA ILE A 145 -1.77 15.70 1.98
C ILE A 145 -2.39 16.02 0.62
N GLU A 146 -2.60 17.29 0.27
CA GLU A 146 -3.19 17.73 -1.00
C GLU A 146 -2.42 17.27 -2.27
N ARG A 147 -1.19 16.78 -2.08
CA ARG A 147 -0.36 16.22 -3.16
C ARG A 147 -0.72 14.77 -3.49
N PHE A 148 -1.59 14.15 -2.70
CA PHE A 148 -1.99 12.74 -2.83
C PHE A 148 -3.50 12.59 -3.03
N ASP A 149 -3.92 11.45 -3.54
CA ASP A 149 -5.32 11.10 -3.74
C ASP A 149 -5.90 10.42 -2.48
N TYR A 150 -5.03 9.74 -1.70
CA TYR A 150 -5.41 9.09 -0.45
C TYR A 150 -4.25 9.04 0.56
N VAL A 151 -4.61 8.85 1.84
CA VAL A 151 -3.69 8.63 2.96
C VAL A 151 -4.00 7.29 3.59
N LEU A 152 -2.99 6.42 3.72
CA LEU A 152 -3.10 5.16 4.43
C LEU A 152 -2.93 5.38 5.94
N LEU A 153 -3.88 4.87 6.70
CA LEU A 153 -3.94 4.90 8.17
C LEU A 153 -3.73 3.48 8.69
N ASN A 154 -2.77 3.31 9.57
CA ASN A 154 -2.46 2.00 10.12
C ASN A 154 -3.14 1.75 11.47
N PRO A 155 -3.29 0.47 11.88
CA PRO A 155 -3.62 0.11 13.26
C PRO A 155 -2.72 0.81 14.28
N ILE A 156 -3.26 1.12 15.44
CA ILE A 156 -2.58 1.94 16.46
C ILE A 156 -1.27 1.31 16.94
N GLU A 157 -1.18 0.00 17.01
CA GLU A 157 0.03 -0.72 17.41
C GLU A 157 1.26 -0.42 16.54
N TYR A 158 1.07 0.04 15.28
CA TYR A 158 2.18 0.35 14.36
C TYR A 158 2.97 1.60 14.79
N PHE A 159 2.34 2.52 15.51
CA PHE A 159 3.00 3.76 15.94
C PHE A 159 4.25 3.51 16.80
N GLY A 160 4.22 2.49 17.66
CA GLY A 160 5.36 2.12 18.50
C GLY A 160 6.59 1.67 17.73
N TRP A 161 6.40 1.05 16.57
CA TRP A 161 7.46 0.58 15.68
C TRP A 161 8.10 1.69 14.85
N TYR A 162 7.26 2.49 14.19
CA TYR A 162 7.73 3.54 13.28
C TYR A 162 8.11 4.84 14.01
N THR A 163 7.67 5.01 15.25
CA THR A 163 7.88 6.22 16.02
C THR A 163 8.19 5.91 17.48
N LYS A 164 8.46 6.96 18.27
CA LYS A 164 8.59 6.82 19.74
C LYS A 164 7.26 6.98 20.48
N ILE A 165 6.14 7.05 19.74
CA ILE A 165 4.80 7.20 20.30
C ILE A 165 4.31 5.83 20.74
N LYS A 166 4.36 5.55 22.04
CA LYS A 166 3.88 4.30 22.66
C LYS A 166 2.55 4.48 23.39
N ASP A 167 2.04 5.71 23.48
CA ASP A 167 0.75 6.02 24.10
C ASP A 167 -0.37 5.87 23.06
N GLU A 168 -1.24 4.89 23.25
CA GLU A 168 -2.38 4.64 22.39
C GLU A 168 -3.34 5.84 22.28
N SER A 169 -3.53 6.60 23.37
CA SER A 169 -4.40 7.78 23.35
C SER A 169 -3.84 8.83 22.41
N GLN A 170 -2.53 9.09 22.48
CA GLN A 170 -1.84 10.02 21.60
C GLN A 170 -1.90 9.53 20.13
N ALA A 171 -1.68 8.24 19.88
CA ALA A 171 -1.76 7.67 18.53
C ALA A 171 -3.18 7.81 17.94
N LYS A 172 -4.22 7.56 18.74
CA LYS A 172 -5.63 7.76 18.35
C LYS A 172 -5.95 9.23 18.04
N GLU A 173 -5.42 10.17 18.83
CA GLU A 173 -5.59 11.60 18.58
C GLU A 173 -4.91 12.04 17.29
N ILE A 174 -3.69 11.56 17.03
CA ILE A 174 -2.97 11.80 15.78
C ILE A 174 -3.76 11.27 14.58
N THR A 175 -4.25 10.04 14.66
CA THR A 175 -5.04 9.45 13.58
C THR A 175 -6.30 10.26 13.29
N LYS A 176 -7.05 10.68 14.33
CA LYS A 176 -8.22 11.55 14.18
C LYS A 176 -7.85 12.89 13.52
N ARG A 177 -6.77 13.51 13.98
CA ARG A 177 -6.28 14.77 13.40
C ARG A 177 -5.96 14.64 11.92
N ILE A 178 -5.30 13.55 11.50
CA ILE A 178 -5.00 13.30 10.08
C ILE A 178 -6.29 13.09 9.27
N ILE A 179 -7.27 12.35 9.80
CA ILE A 179 -8.57 12.19 9.15
C ILE A 179 -9.22 13.56 8.90
N ASP A 180 -9.28 14.42 9.93
CA ASP A 180 -9.86 15.76 9.82
C ASP A 180 -9.13 16.62 8.78
N VAL A 181 -7.80 16.52 8.68
CA VAL A 181 -7.01 17.25 7.69
C VAL A 181 -7.26 16.69 6.28
N CYS A 182 -7.37 15.37 6.14
CA CYS A 182 -7.72 14.74 4.87
C CYS A 182 -9.07 15.23 4.35
N GLU A 183 -10.09 15.23 5.20
CA GLU A 183 -11.44 15.69 4.86
C GLU A 183 -11.47 17.15 4.43
N LYS A 184 -10.76 18.03 5.15
CA LYS A 184 -10.63 19.47 4.81
C LYS A 184 -9.98 19.70 3.44
N ASN A 185 -9.14 18.77 2.98
CA ASN A 185 -8.41 18.85 1.72
C ASN A 185 -8.99 17.95 0.62
N ASN A 186 -10.13 17.30 0.84
CA ASN A 186 -10.79 16.36 -0.09
C ASN A 186 -9.89 15.19 -0.50
N VAL A 187 -9.08 14.68 0.41
CA VAL A 187 -8.23 13.49 0.24
C VAL A 187 -8.83 12.35 1.04
N LEU A 188 -8.79 11.13 0.52
CA LEU A 188 -9.44 9.97 1.15
C LEU A 188 -8.56 9.36 2.25
N PRO A 189 -8.97 9.39 3.54
CA PRO A 189 -8.33 8.59 4.58
C PRO A 189 -8.76 7.12 4.45
N ILE A 190 -7.82 6.18 4.43
CA ILE A 190 -8.07 4.74 4.18
C ILE A 190 -7.31 3.90 5.18
N ALA A 191 -8.00 2.96 5.83
CA ALA A 191 -7.36 1.99 6.70
C ALA A 191 -6.60 0.92 5.88
N SER A 192 -5.34 0.69 6.23
CA SER A 192 -4.47 -0.28 5.56
C SER A 192 -3.57 -1.02 6.54
N ASP A 193 -3.31 -2.30 6.23
CA ASP A 193 -2.37 -3.11 6.99
C ASP A 193 -0.92 -2.82 6.63
N GLU A 194 -0.66 -2.32 5.40
CA GLU A 194 0.69 -2.41 4.83
C GLU A 194 1.24 -3.84 5.02
N ALA A 195 0.47 -4.84 4.51
CA ALA A 195 0.63 -6.23 4.89
C ALA A 195 1.94 -6.85 4.39
N TYR A 196 2.71 -7.44 5.31
CA TYR A 196 3.95 -8.18 5.03
C TYR A 196 3.82 -9.69 5.21
N PHE A 197 2.70 -10.16 5.74
CA PHE A 197 2.35 -11.58 5.86
C PHE A 197 0.84 -11.77 5.92
N VAL A 198 0.38 -13.01 5.66
CA VAL A 198 -1.05 -13.30 5.52
C VAL A 198 -1.68 -13.67 6.86
N PHE A 199 -1.03 -14.51 7.65
CA PHE A 199 -1.56 -14.98 8.92
C PHE A 199 -0.77 -14.38 10.09
N SER A 200 -1.44 -14.06 11.18
CA SER A 200 -0.80 -13.51 12.39
C SER A 200 0.42 -14.32 12.85
N ASP A 201 0.34 -15.66 12.76
CA ASP A 201 1.43 -16.56 13.16
C ASP A 201 2.68 -16.47 12.24
N ASP A 202 2.55 -15.94 11.03
CA ASP A 202 3.67 -15.74 10.09
C ASP A 202 4.61 -14.60 10.56
N GLY A 203 4.19 -13.80 11.54
CA GLY A 203 4.99 -12.73 12.13
C GLY A 203 6.33 -13.21 12.69
N GLU A 204 6.39 -14.43 13.25
CA GLU A 204 7.64 -15.03 13.73
C GLU A 204 8.58 -15.37 12.57
N CYS A 205 8.06 -15.84 11.45
CA CYS A 205 8.86 -16.09 10.25
C CYS A 205 9.47 -14.79 9.72
N ARG A 206 8.68 -13.71 9.72
CA ARG A 206 9.17 -12.39 9.33
C ARG A 206 10.23 -11.86 10.28
N ARG A 207 10.05 -12.02 11.59
CA ARG A 207 11.01 -11.62 12.61
C ARG A 207 12.39 -12.26 12.35
N ILE A 208 12.41 -13.57 12.09
CA ILE A 208 13.65 -14.31 11.78
C ILE A 208 14.29 -13.79 10.49
N LEU A 209 13.47 -13.48 9.47
CA LEU A 209 13.95 -12.93 8.20
C LEU A 209 14.56 -11.53 8.39
N LEU A 210 13.92 -10.66 9.17
CA LEU A 210 14.41 -9.33 9.48
C LEU A 210 15.72 -9.37 10.27
N ASP A 211 15.83 -10.28 11.24
CA ASP A 211 17.08 -10.51 11.99
C ASP A 211 18.22 -10.94 11.06
N TYR A 212 17.95 -11.88 10.14
CA TYR A 212 18.91 -12.30 9.11
C TYR A 212 19.32 -11.13 8.18
N MET A 213 18.40 -10.22 7.87
CA MET A 213 18.65 -9.01 7.07
C MET A 213 19.39 -7.91 7.85
N GLY A 214 19.60 -8.10 9.16
CA GLY A 214 20.27 -7.13 10.02
C GLY A 214 19.42 -5.94 10.41
N VAL A 215 18.09 -6.10 10.41
CA VAL A 215 17.16 -5.05 10.88
C VAL A 215 17.16 -5.01 12.39
N GLU A 216 17.48 -3.85 12.96
CA GLU A 216 17.46 -3.63 14.40
C GLU A 216 16.02 -3.69 14.96
N ASN A 217 15.87 -4.15 16.19
CA ASN A 217 14.58 -4.22 16.92
C ASN A 217 13.50 -5.07 16.23
N CYS A 218 13.87 -6.07 15.44
CA CYS A 218 12.93 -6.97 14.77
C CYS A 218 11.94 -7.67 15.72
N ASP A 219 12.29 -7.82 17.00
CA ASP A 219 11.43 -8.36 18.06
C ASP A 219 10.27 -7.42 18.44
N GLU A 220 10.36 -6.12 18.12
CA GLU A 220 9.33 -5.12 18.41
C GLU A 220 8.39 -4.89 17.21
N GLN A 221 8.52 -5.65 16.11
CA GLN A 221 7.68 -5.45 14.93
C GLN A 221 6.19 -5.58 15.27
N PRO A 222 5.33 -4.72 14.71
CA PRO A 222 3.88 -4.87 14.87
C PRO A 222 3.35 -6.07 14.08
N ASN A 223 2.11 -6.44 14.33
CA ASN A 223 1.46 -7.57 13.67
C ASN A 223 0.95 -7.16 12.26
N LEU A 224 1.85 -7.10 11.30
CA LEU A 224 1.64 -6.63 9.91
C LEU A 224 0.95 -7.69 9.03
N TYR A 225 -0.06 -8.40 9.56
CA TYR A 225 -0.79 -9.41 8.80
C TYR A 225 -1.94 -8.80 8.00
N PHE A 226 -2.36 -9.53 6.99
CA PHE A 226 -3.49 -9.18 6.14
C PHE A 226 -4.82 -9.36 6.88
N ARG A 227 -5.35 -8.31 7.50
CA ARG A 227 -6.61 -8.34 8.25
C ARG A 227 -7.81 -8.45 7.32
N LYS A 228 -8.77 -9.27 7.73
CA LYS A 228 -10.11 -9.28 7.14
C LYS A 228 -10.84 -7.96 7.44
N THR A 229 -11.92 -7.73 6.72
CA THR A 229 -12.74 -6.52 6.89
C THR A 229 -13.19 -6.31 8.33
N ASP A 230 -13.68 -7.37 8.97
CA ASP A 230 -14.22 -7.27 10.33
C ASP A 230 -13.11 -7.02 11.38
N GLU A 231 -11.92 -7.59 11.17
CA GLU A 231 -10.73 -7.34 11.98
C GLU A 231 -10.27 -5.88 11.85
N MET A 232 -10.20 -5.37 10.62
CA MET A 232 -9.82 -3.98 10.39
C MET A 232 -10.86 -2.99 10.95
N LEU A 233 -12.15 -3.30 10.88
CA LEU A 233 -13.20 -2.49 11.50
C LEU A 233 -13.04 -2.41 13.01
N ALA A 234 -12.61 -3.51 13.67
CA ALA A 234 -12.34 -3.54 15.11
C ALA A 234 -11.15 -2.64 15.49
N GLU A 235 -10.08 -2.59 14.66
CA GLU A 235 -8.92 -1.71 14.88
C GLU A 235 -9.29 -0.22 14.94
N PHE A 236 -10.32 0.17 14.18
CA PHE A 236 -10.77 1.56 14.07
C PHE A 236 -12.09 1.84 14.82
N GLU A 237 -12.58 0.92 15.64
CA GLU A 237 -13.85 1.07 16.40
C GLU A 237 -13.86 2.35 17.29
N TYR A 238 -12.71 2.80 17.75
CA TYR A 238 -12.56 4.03 18.54
C TYR A 238 -12.99 5.31 17.83
N LEU A 239 -13.17 5.29 16.50
CA LEU A 239 -13.69 6.39 15.69
C LEU A 239 -15.24 6.42 15.65
N GLY A 240 -15.89 5.37 16.14
CA GLY A 240 -17.31 5.13 15.96
C GLY A 240 -17.62 4.39 14.66
N LYS A 241 -18.73 3.64 14.66
CA LYS A 241 -19.08 2.69 13.58
C LYS A 241 -19.13 3.30 12.18
N GLU A 242 -19.73 4.49 12.04
CA GLU A 242 -19.91 5.14 10.74
C GLU A 242 -18.55 5.56 10.15
N LYS A 243 -17.70 6.22 10.96
CA LYS A 243 -16.39 6.67 10.51
C LYS A 243 -15.44 5.49 10.26
N ALA A 244 -15.45 4.46 11.12
CA ALA A 244 -14.69 3.24 10.89
C ALA A 244 -15.09 2.57 9.56
N TYR A 245 -16.40 2.44 9.29
CA TYR A 245 -16.88 1.88 8.03
C TYR A 245 -16.47 2.72 6.81
N GLU A 246 -16.54 4.05 6.94
CA GLU A 246 -16.11 4.98 5.89
C GLU A 246 -14.65 4.76 5.49
N ILE A 247 -13.72 4.79 6.46
CA ILE A 247 -12.28 4.69 6.16
C ILE A 247 -11.82 3.27 5.82
N VAL A 248 -12.48 2.25 6.39
CA VAL A 248 -12.11 0.84 6.15
C VAL A 248 -12.71 0.34 4.84
N VAL A 249 -14.00 0.61 4.61
CA VAL A 249 -14.75 -0.01 3.50
C VAL A 249 -15.02 0.99 2.39
N THR A 250 -15.67 2.12 2.69
CA THR A 250 -16.15 3.02 1.64
C THR A 250 -15.00 3.62 0.85
N ASN A 251 -14.03 4.23 1.52
CA ASN A 251 -12.95 4.96 0.87
C ASN A 251 -11.97 4.03 0.10
N SER A 252 -11.69 2.84 0.63
CA SER A 252 -10.85 1.86 -0.07
C SER A 252 -11.49 1.39 -1.38
N ASN A 253 -12.80 1.22 -1.37
CA ASN A 253 -13.56 0.89 -2.58
C ASN A 253 -13.64 2.07 -3.56
N LEU A 254 -13.75 3.32 -3.10
CA LEU A 254 -13.73 4.48 -3.98
C LEU A 254 -12.44 4.55 -4.78
N VAL A 255 -11.28 4.27 -4.16
CA VAL A 255 -10.00 4.21 -4.88
C VAL A 255 -9.99 3.04 -5.88
N ALA A 256 -10.47 1.87 -5.49
CA ALA A 256 -10.56 0.74 -6.41
C ALA A 256 -11.49 1.02 -7.61
N ASP A 257 -12.57 1.77 -7.41
CA ASP A 257 -13.53 2.17 -8.45
C ASP A 257 -12.94 3.20 -9.45
N MET A 258 -11.86 3.93 -9.09
CA MET A 258 -11.12 4.81 -10.01
C MET A 258 -10.26 4.03 -11.03
N ILE A 259 -10.09 2.75 -10.84
CA ILE A 259 -9.24 1.89 -11.67
C ILE A 259 -10.11 1.12 -12.67
N ASP A 260 -9.69 1.10 -13.92
CA ASP A 260 -10.43 0.48 -15.03
C ASP A 260 -10.55 -1.04 -14.85
N ASP A 261 -11.77 -1.59 -14.80
CA ASP A 261 -12.02 -3.02 -14.65
C ASP A 261 -11.55 -3.84 -15.86
N THR A 262 -11.64 -3.27 -17.04
CA THR A 262 -11.22 -3.95 -18.29
C THR A 262 -9.70 -4.13 -18.39
N PHE A 263 -8.97 -3.40 -17.55
CA PHE A 263 -7.51 -3.42 -17.51
C PHE A 263 -6.95 -4.77 -17.02
N VAL A 264 -7.61 -5.38 -16.03
CA VAL A 264 -7.15 -6.62 -15.39
C VAL A 264 -7.37 -7.85 -16.29
N SER A 265 -8.43 -7.85 -17.13
CA SER A 265 -8.81 -9.02 -17.93
C SER A 265 -8.10 -9.14 -19.28
N LYS A 266 -7.29 -8.16 -19.72
CA LYS A 266 -6.71 -8.13 -21.08
C LYS A 266 -5.25 -7.66 -21.12
N VAL A 267 -4.34 -8.43 -20.54
CA VAL A 267 -2.91 -8.36 -20.93
C VAL A 267 -2.75 -8.65 -22.45
N GLU A 268 -3.65 -9.42 -23.03
CA GLU A 268 -3.74 -9.69 -24.48
C GLU A 268 -3.85 -8.41 -25.35
N GLY A 269 -4.40 -7.32 -24.81
CA GLY A 269 -4.54 -6.07 -25.56
C GLY A 269 -3.31 -5.17 -25.61
N LEU A 270 -2.17 -5.53 -25.01
CA LEU A 270 -0.91 -4.79 -25.12
C LEU A 270 -0.15 -5.08 -26.43
N GLY A 271 -0.67 -5.93 -27.29
CA GLY A 271 0.01 -6.37 -28.53
C GLY A 271 1.18 -7.34 -28.28
N TYR A 272 1.38 -7.75 -27.01
CA TYR A 272 2.36 -8.75 -26.64
C TYR A 272 1.68 -10.06 -26.28
N THR A 273 2.25 -11.17 -26.74
CA THR A 273 1.83 -12.50 -26.30
C THR A 273 2.21 -12.73 -24.84
N LYS A 274 1.49 -13.64 -24.14
CA LYS A 274 1.80 -14.04 -22.75
C LYS A 274 3.29 -14.39 -22.58
N ALA A 275 3.89 -15.06 -23.59
CA ALA A 275 5.31 -15.40 -23.61
C ALA A 275 6.23 -14.17 -23.70
N GLN A 276 5.85 -13.16 -24.48
CA GLN A 276 6.64 -11.93 -24.64
C GLN A 276 6.63 -11.06 -23.38
N VAL A 277 5.51 -11.02 -22.67
CA VAL A 277 5.40 -10.33 -21.38
C VAL A 277 6.28 -11.03 -20.33
N LEU A 278 6.20 -12.36 -20.23
CA LEU A 278 7.06 -13.15 -19.34
C LEU A 278 8.55 -13.02 -19.67
N ASP A 279 8.92 -13.07 -20.97
CA ASP A 279 10.31 -12.88 -21.40
C ASP A 279 10.83 -11.48 -21.07
N TRP A 280 9.99 -10.44 -21.18
CA TRP A 280 10.34 -9.10 -20.80
C TRP A 280 10.57 -8.97 -19.28
N PHE A 281 9.69 -9.54 -18.45
CA PHE A 281 9.85 -9.57 -17.00
C PHE A 281 11.14 -10.29 -16.57
N VAL A 282 11.45 -11.45 -17.17
CA VAL A 282 12.70 -12.18 -16.91
C VAL A 282 13.94 -11.33 -17.25
N ARG A 283 13.91 -10.60 -18.35
CA ARG A 283 15.06 -9.75 -18.76
C ARG A 283 15.25 -8.52 -17.88
N VAL A 284 14.19 -7.97 -17.27
CA VAL A 284 14.26 -6.82 -16.36
C VAL A 284 14.75 -7.27 -14.99
N SER A 285 14.37 -8.47 -14.54
CA SER A 285 14.78 -9.04 -13.24
C SER A 285 16.19 -9.62 -13.21
N THR A 286 16.88 -9.75 -14.36
CA THR A 286 18.26 -10.30 -14.46
C THR A 286 19.32 -9.23 -14.73
N LYS A 287 18.97 -7.95 -14.71
CA LYS A 287 19.90 -6.82 -14.75
C LYS A 287 19.99 -6.13 -13.39
#